data_d581e399273d5d2265178c90ec7594e4
#
_entry.id   d581e399273d5d2265178c90ec7594e4
#
_cell.length_a   1.000
_cell.length_b   1.000
_cell.length_c   1.000
_cell.angle_alpha   90.00
_cell.angle_beta   90.00
_cell.angle_gamma   90.00
#
_symmetry.space_group_name_H-M   'P 1'
#
loop_
_entity.id
_entity.type
_entity.pdbx_description
1 polymer ?
#
loop_
_entity_poly.entity_id
_entity_poly.type
_entity_poly.pdbx_seq_one_letter_code
_entity_poly.pdbx_strand_id
1 'polypeptide(L)'
;MGRRRIFLLLLSAALALSLAGCGQAEPPSASGTDFSSAAKEEQAIPASIPFTLAFYPEYTLHPARAANRANLTLGSLLYEGLFSVDASFQAQPLLCSGYTVSEDGLTWTFTLREGITFSDGTPLTGTVAAQALRDAMAPDSHYAQRLGGVRSVAAGEGTVTVTLSTPNGALPVLLDIPIALGDGDRPLGTGPYVLTEEATGETVLTARSGWWQGRSLPFQTIHLASVGQADDLISSFDAGDITLLDADLTGHQQPGLLRQL
;
A
#
# COMPACT_ATOMS: atom_id res chain seq x y z
N MET A 1 -26.18 52.47 24.16
CA MET A 1 -25.52 52.69 25.47
C MET A 1 -24.58 51.56 25.64
N GLY A 2 -23.33 51.71 25.61
CA GLY A 2 -22.32 52.58 26.13
C GLY A 2 -21.19 51.68 26.55
N ARG A 3 -20.10 51.80 25.86
CA ARG A 3 -18.82 52.33 26.34
C ARG A 3 -18.10 51.44 27.34
N ARG A 4 -16.82 51.14 27.27
CA ARG A 4 -15.55 51.79 26.84
C ARG A 4 -14.47 50.72 27.02
N ARG A 5 -13.55 50.50 26.08
CA ARG A 5 -12.30 51.23 25.87
C ARG A 5 -11.29 51.12 27.03
N ILE A 6 -10.14 50.57 26.72
CA ILE A 6 -8.81 51.22 26.55
C ILE A 6 -7.88 50.97 27.74
N PHE A 7 -6.66 50.59 27.53
CA PHE A 7 -5.33 51.14 27.51
C PHE A 7 -4.30 50.11 27.97
N LEU A 8 -3.37 49.78 27.24
CA LEU A 8 -2.08 50.45 26.82
C LEU A 8 -0.94 50.36 27.83
N LEU A 9 0.10 49.75 27.34
CA LEU A 9 1.48 50.23 27.22
C LEU A 9 2.47 50.12 28.40
N LEU A 10 3.56 49.49 28.04
CA LEU A 10 4.98 49.91 28.24
C LEU A 10 5.52 49.97 29.69
N LEU A 11 6.63 49.32 29.93
CA LEU A 11 7.90 49.99 30.11
C LEU A 11 9.08 49.02 30.24
N SER A 12 9.98 49.19 29.40
CA SER A 12 11.36 48.85 29.25
C SER A 12 12.28 49.32 30.42
N ALA A 13 13.49 48.78 30.33
CA ALA A 13 14.80 49.27 30.82
C ALA A 13 15.39 48.45 31.96
N ALA A 14 16.34 47.62 31.67
CA ALA A 14 17.79 47.83 31.69
C ALA A 14 18.35 48.31 33.02
N LEU A 15 19.21 47.53 33.64
CA LEU A 15 20.48 48.02 34.16
C LEU A 15 21.52 46.91 34.30
N ALA A 16 22.69 47.19 33.81
CA ALA A 16 23.88 46.34 33.80
C ALA A 16 24.78 46.62 35.03
N LEU A 17 25.81 45.80 35.14
CA LEU A 17 27.11 45.94 35.88
C LEU A 17 27.10 45.57 37.37
N SER A 18 27.96 44.64 37.73
CA SER A 18 29.37 44.72 38.17
C SER A 18 29.83 43.37 38.70
N LEU A 19 30.82 42.75 38.14
CA LEU A 19 32.25 42.74 38.44
C LEU A 19 32.70 41.94 39.69
N ALA A 20 33.46 40.89 39.39
CA ALA A 20 34.69 40.41 40.03
C ALA A 20 34.60 39.57 41.32
N GLY A 21 35.17 38.38 41.21
CA GLY A 21 35.55 37.56 42.33
C GLY A 21 36.17 36.24 41.89
N CYS A 22 37.49 36.14 41.86
CA CYS A 22 38.33 34.97 41.63
C CYS A 22 38.02 33.85 42.58
N GLY A 23 38.10 32.60 42.11
CA GLY A 23 38.17 31.38 42.92
C GLY A 23 38.33 30.18 42.02
N GLN A 24 39.58 29.78 41.72
CA GLN A 24 39.90 28.49 41.08
C GLN A 24 39.56 27.33 42.00
N ALA A 25 38.81 26.39 41.52
CA ALA A 25 38.84 24.99 41.91
C ALA A 25 38.40 24.16 40.68
N GLU A 26 39.36 23.45 40.11
CA GLU A 26 39.09 22.43 39.09
C GLU A 26 38.30 21.29 39.70
N PRO A 27 37.17 20.84 39.08
CA PRO A 27 36.65 19.50 39.29
C PRO A 27 37.19 18.54 38.22
N PRO A 28 37.23 17.25 38.48
CA PRO A 28 37.91 16.26 37.67
C PRO A 28 37.19 16.03 36.36
N SER A 29 37.98 15.83 35.29
CA SER A 29 37.59 15.43 33.97
C SER A 29 36.63 14.23 33.98
N ALA A 30 35.36 14.46 33.80
CA ALA A 30 34.44 13.45 33.30
C ALA A 30 34.56 13.46 31.76
N SER A 31 35.09 12.38 31.23
CA SER A 31 35.09 12.07 29.79
C SER A 31 33.65 12.05 29.30
N GLY A 32 33.22 13.17 28.76
CA GLY A 32 32.00 13.25 28.00
C GLY A 32 32.18 12.44 26.72
N THR A 33 31.50 11.31 26.65
CA THR A 33 31.24 10.66 25.39
C THR A 33 30.38 11.60 24.57
N ASP A 34 31.02 12.29 23.64
CA ASP A 34 30.35 12.99 22.54
C ASP A 34 29.51 11.95 21.79
N PHE A 35 28.23 11.94 22.07
CA PHE A 35 27.25 11.45 21.12
C PHE A 35 27.14 12.45 19.97
N SER A 36 28.21 12.52 19.18
CA SER A 36 28.11 13.07 17.84
C SER A 36 27.04 12.25 17.13
N SER A 37 25.91 12.86 16.87
CA SER A 37 24.88 12.41 15.95
C SER A 37 25.57 12.16 14.62
N ALA A 38 26.11 10.94 14.45
CA ALA A 38 26.39 10.40 13.15
C ALA A 38 25.01 10.29 12.48
N ALA A 39 24.66 11.28 11.69
CA ALA A 39 23.66 11.12 10.66
C ALA A 39 24.10 9.85 9.92
N LYS A 40 23.32 8.76 10.11
CA LYS A 40 23.50 7.52 9.37
C LYS A 40 23.35 7.95 7.93
N GLU A 41 24.44 8.05 7.19
CA GLU A 41 24.40 8.21 5.75
C GLU A 41 23.50 7.08 5.29
N GLU A 42 22.35 7.44 4.79
CA GLU A 42 21.46 6.54 4.05
C GLU A 42 22.32 6.05 2.89
N GLN A 43 22.87 4.86 3.04
CA GLN A 43 23.67 4.24 1.99
C GLN A 43 22.74 4.09 0.80
N ALA A 44 22.92 4.99 -0.17
CA ALA A 44 22.25 4.89 -1.44
C ALA A 44 22.57 3.48 -1.97
N ILE A 45 21.53 2.67 -2.18
CA ILE A 45 21.65 1.34 -2.79
C ILE A 45 22.41 1.55 -4.09
N PRO A 46 23.56 0.86 -4.30
CA PRO A 46 24.33 1.03 -5.53
C PRO A 46 23.39 0.84 -6.72
N ALA A 47 23.40 1.77 -7.67
CA ALA A 47 22.52 1.79 -8.84
C ALA A 47 22.67 0.56 -9.78
N SER A 48 23.44 -0.45 -9.38
CA SER A 48 23.75 -1.67 -10.12
C SER A 48 23.10 -2.94 -9.58
N ILE A 49 22.43 -2.91 -8.42
CA ILE A 49 21.75 -4.09 -7.90
C ILE A 49 20.30 -4.02 -8.35
N PRO A 50 19.81 -4.94 -9.19
CA PRO A 50 18.43 -4.98 -9.60
C PRO A 50 17.53 -5.23 -8.37
N PHE A 51 16.42 -4.49 -8.27
CA PHE A 51 15.41 -4.78 -7.28
C PHE A 51 14.59 -5.98 -7.74
N THR A 52 14.68 -7.08 -7.00
CA THR A 52 14.12 -8.38 -7.40
C THR A 52 13.17 -8.89 -6.33
N LEU A 53 11.99 -9.32 -6.75
CA LEU A 53 10.95 -9.92 -5.91
C LEU A 53 10.75 -11.39 -6.28
N ALA A 54 10.27 -12.18 -5.32
CA ALA A 54 9.88 -13.55 -5.57
C ALA A 54 8.61 -13.62 -6.41
N PHE A 55 8.57 -14.58 -7.34
CA PHE A 55 7.43 -14.88 -8.19
C PHE A 55 7.24 -16.38 -8.34
N TYR A 56 6.00 -16.83 -8.16
CA TYR A 56 5.61 -18.22 -8.41
C TYR A 56 4.81 -18.31 -9.71
N PRO A 57 5.45 -18.63 -10.84
CA PRO A 57 4.82 -18.58 -12.17
C PRO A 57 3.69 -19.59 -12.35
N GLU A 58 3.71 -20.71 -11.60
CA GLU A 58 2.70 -21.78 -11.64
C GLU A 58 1.40 -21.40 -10.90
N TYR A 59 1.40 -20.30 -10.15
CA TYR A 59 0.24 -19.83 -9.42
C TYR A 59 -0.34 -18.57 -10.05
N THR A 60 -1.66 -18.44 -9.96
CA THR A 60 -2.37 -17.28 -10.49
C THR A 60 -1.98 -15.97 -9.76
N LEU A 61 -1.99 -14.87 -10.51
CA LEU A 61 -1.95 -13.49 -9.98
C LEU A 61 -3.35 -12.89 -9.85
N HIS A 62 -4.42 -13.65 -10.20
CA HIS A 62 -5.78 -13.15 -10.12
C HIS A 62 -6.15 -12.80 -8.67
N PRO A 63 -6.49 -11.54 -8.34
CA PRO A 63 -6.58 -11.08 -6.96
C PRO A 63 -7.60 -11.84 -6.10
N ALA A 64 -8.70 -12.34 -6.66
CA ALA A 64 -9.69 -13.10 -5.91
C ALA A 64 -9.29 -14.57 -5.66
N ARG A 65 -8.33 -15.12 -6.43
CA ARG A 65 -7.95 -16.55 -6.41
C ARG A 65 -6.51 -16.79 -6.00
N ALA A 66 -5.66 -15.77 -6.04
CA ALA A 66 -4.26 -15.88 -5.61
C ALA A 66 -4.21 -16.22 -4.11
N ALA A 67 -3.57 -17.34 -3.77
CA ALA A 67 -3.40 -17.80 -2.39
C ALA A 67 -1.92 -17.76 -1.94
N ASN A 68 -0.99 -17.62 -2.90
CA ASN A 68 0.44 -17.56 -2.62
C ASN A 68 0.83 -16.15 -2.16
N ARG A 69 1.53 -16.05 -1.03
CA ARG A 69 1.89 -14.76 -0.40
C ARG A 69 2.71 -13.86 -1.34
N ALA A 70 3.73 -14.41 -2.00
CA ALA A 70 4.57 -13.62 -2.90
C ALA A 70 3.75 -13.06 -4.07
N ASN A 71 2.88 -13.88 -4.70
CA ASN A 71 2.02 -13.41 -5.78
C ASN A 71 0.97 -12.39 -5.31
N LEU A 72 0.47 -12.49 -4.06
CA LEU A 72 -0.39 -11.46 -3.47
C LEU A 72 0.36 -10.13 -3.28
N THR A 73 1.63 -10.19 -2.88
CA THR A 73 2.48 -9.00 -2.77
C THR A 73 2.70 -8.35 -4.14
N LEU A 74 3.00 -9.14 -5.19
CA LEU A 74 3.06 -8.63 -6.55
C LEU A 74 1.72 -8.04 -6.99
N GLY A 75 0.60 -8.68 -6.62
CA GLY A 75 -0.74 -8.18 -6.88
C GLY A 75 -0.99 -6.77 -6.36
N SER A 76 -0.38 -6.38 -5.24
CA SER A 76 -0.49 -5.03 -4.68
C SER A 76 0.17 -3.95 -5.56
N LEU A 77 1.08 -4.34 -6.45
CA LEU A 77 1.73 -3.45 -7.43
C LEU A 77 0.97 -3.40 -8.77
N LEU A 78 0.17 -4.42 -9.05
CA LEU A 78 -0.56 -4.59 -10.31
C LEU A 78 -1.99 -4.09 -10.24
N TYR A 79 -2.65 -4.26 -9.10
CA TYR A 79 -4.08 -4.06 -8.93
C TYR A 79 -4.39 -3.06 -7.82
N GLU A 80 -5.46 -2.31 -7.99
CA GLU A 80 -5.96 -1.35 -7.01
C GLU A 80 -7.43 -1.64 -6.68
N GLY A 81 -7.85 -1.35 -5.45
CA GLY A 81 -9.24 -1.47 -5.00
C GLY A 81 -10.03 -0.17 -5.07
N LEU A 82 -11.33 -0.23 -4.76
CA LEU A 82 -12.13 0.99 -4.58
C LEU A 82 -11.55 1.87 -3.48
N PHE A 83 -11.03 1.25 -2.44
CA PHE A 83 -10.34 1.87 -1.31
C PHE A 83 -8.97 1.22 -1.10
N SER A 84 -8.10 1.93 -0.43
CA SER A 84 -6.95 1.38 0.28
C SER A 84 -7.17 1.53 1.79
N VAL A 85 -6.51 0.70 2.58
CA VAL A 85 -6.57 0.79 4.06
C VAL A 85 -5.22 1.29 4.55
N ASP A 86 -5.23 2.35 5.32
CA ASP A 86 -4.00 2.92 5.89
C ASP A 86 -3.56 2.19 7.18
N ALA A 87 -2.39 2.59 7.72
CA ALA A 87 -1.83 1.99 8.93
C ALA A 87 -2.70 2.17 10.19
N SER A 88 -3.70 3.06 10.15
CA SER A 88 -4.68 3.26 11.21
C SER A 88 -5.99 2.50 10.94
N PHE A 89 -5.97 1.58 9.98
CA PHE A 89 -7.14 0.82 9.52
C PHE A 89 -8.29 1.70 9.03
N GLN A 90 -7.99 2.87 8.46
CA GLN A 90 -8.98 3.76 7.86
C GLN A 90 -9.02 3.57 6.35
N ALA A 91 -10.23 3.50 5.79
CA ALA A 91 -10.43 3.42 4.35
C ALA A 91 -10.12 4.78 3.70
N GLN A 92 -9.20 4.76 2.74
CA GLN A 92 -8.84 5.90 1.92
C GLN A 92 -9.38 5.68 0.50
N PRO A 93 -10.20 6.60 -0.06
CA PRO A 93 -10.71 6.46 -1.41
C PRO A 93 -9.57 6.34 -2.44
N LEU A 94 -9.57 5.27 -3.25
CA LEU A 94 -8.56 4.99 -4.26
C LEU A 94 -9.16 5.04 -5.66
N LEU A 95 -9.75 3.97 -6.18
CA LEU A 95 -10.43 3.98 -7.49
C LEU A 95 -11.82 4.64 -7.42
N CYS A 96 -12.43 4.79 -6.24
CA CYS A 96 -13.62 5.60 -6.08
C CYS A 96 -13.27 7.04 -5.66
N SER A 97 -14.11 8.01 -6.05
CA SER A 97 -14.00 9.42 -5.67
C SER A 97 -14.88 9.77 -4.47
N GLY A 98 -15.89 8.96 -4.18
CA GLY A 98 -16.83 9.17 -3.09
C GLY A 98 -17.96 8.14 -3.11
N TYR A 99 -18.84 8.23 -2.13
CA TYR A 99 -20.00 7.35 -2.04
C TYR A 99 -21.19 8.03 -1.36
N THR A 100 -22.36 7.45 -1.58
CA THR A 100 -23.61 7.78 -0.87
C THR A 100 -24.18 6.54 -0.21
N VAL A 101 -24.93 6.72 0.87
CA VAL A 101 -25.57 5.63 1.62
C VAL A 101 -27.04 5.94 1.77
N SER A 102 -27.90 4.94 1.58
CA SER A 102 -29.35 5.07 1.82
C SER A 102 -29.64 5.29 3.32
N GLU A 103 -30.82 5.86 3.62
CA GLU A 103 -31.24 6.16 5.00
C GLU A 103 -31.25 4.93 5.91
N ASP A 104 -31.56 3.76 5.34
CA ASP A 104 -31.57 2.48 6.07
C ASP A 104 -30.16 1.87 6.24
N GLY A 105 -29.12 2.49 5.66
CA GLY A 105 -27.75 2.03 5.72
C GLY A 105 -27.46 0.76 4.91
N LEU A 106 -28.41 0.29 4.09
CA LEU A 106 -28.26 -0.99 3.36
C LEU A 106 -27.70 -0.82 1.96
N THR A 107 -27.93 0.31 1.31
CA THR A 107 -27.50 0.51 -0.08
C THR A 107 -26.40 1.56 -0.14
N TRP A 108 -25.25 1.16 -0.68
CA TRP A 108 -24.08 2.01 -0.86
C TRP A 108 -23.81 2.18 -2.33
N THR A 109 -23.71 3.42 -2.81
CA THR A 109 -23.35 3.72 -4.21
C THR A 109 -22.02 4.43 -4.24
N PHE A 110 -21.02 3.78 -4.81
CA PHE A 110 -19.65 4.26 -4.96
C PHE A 110 -19.48 4.87 -6.35
N THR A 111 -18.97 6.10 -6.43
CA THR A 111 -18.68 6.78 -7.69
C THR A 111 -17.22 6.52 -8.06
N LEU A 112 -16.96 5.98 -9.22
CA LEU A 112 -15.59 5.74 -9.72
C LEU A 112 -14.93 7.06 -10.13
N ARG A 113 -13.61 7.11 -10.02
CA ARG A 113 -12.83 8.21 -10.61
C ARG A 113 -12.85 8.11 -12.14
N GLU A 114 -12.93 9.24 -12.78
CA GLU A 114 -12.84 9.32 -14.24
C GLU A 114 -11.39 9.19 -14.72
N GLY A 115 -11.22 8.77 -15.97
CA GLY A 115 -9.91 8.72 -16.64
C GLY A 115 -8.99 7.58 -16.18
N ILE A 116 -9.45 6.69 -15.32
CA ILE A 116 -8.64 5.50 -14.93
C ILE A 116 -8.74 4.45 -16.03
N THR A 117 -7.58 3.88 -16.37
CA THR A 117 -7.47 2.79 -17.35
C THR A 117 -6.71 1.60 -16.79
N PHE A 118 -6.98 0.42 -17.29
CA PHE A 118 -6.16 -0.77 -17.14
C PHE A 118 -4.85 -0.65 -17.90
N SER A 119 -3.96 -1.59 -17.72
CA SER A 119 -2.61 -1.58 -18.30
C SER A 119 -2.60 -1.61 -19.84
N ASP A 120 -3.66 -2.07 -20.48
CA ASP A 120 -3.85 -2.07 -21.94
C ASP A 120 -4.55 -0.82 -22.48
N GLY A 121 -4.92 0.13 -21.61
CA GLY A 121 -5.67 1.34 -21.96
C GLY A 121 -7.19 1.20 -21.89
N THR A 122 -7.72 0.01 -21.60
CA THR A 122 -9.17 -0.21 -21.40
C THR A 122 -9.68 0.62 -20.22
N PRO A 123 -10.77 1.40 -20.34
CA PRO A 123 -11.30 2.22 -19.25
C PRO A 123 -11.83 1.37 -18.09
N LEU A 124 -11.60 1.82 -16.86
CA LEU A 124 -12.30 1.30 -15.67
C LEU A 124 -13.77 1.74 -15.74
N THR A 125 -14.69 0.78 -15.69
CA THR A 125 -16.14 1.01 -15.72
C THR A 125 -16.82 0.40 -14.49
N GLY A 126 -18.03 0.87 -14.19
CA GLY A 126 -18.87 0.28 -13.15
C GLY A 126 -19.12 -1.21 -13.38
N THR A 127 -19.20 -1.64 -14.65
CA THR A 127 -19.39 -3.06 -15.01
C THR A 127 -18.19 -3.90 -14.59
N VAL A 128 -16.96 -3.46 -14.88
CA VAL A 128 -15.75 -4.19 -14.50
C VAL A 128 -15.58 -4.21 -12.98
N ALA A 129 -15.75 -3.07 -12.32
CA ALA A 129 -15.62 -3.00 -10.87
C ALA A 129 -16.69 -3.84 -10.14
N ALA A 130 -17.95 -3.82 -10.61
CA ALA A 130 -18.99 -4.66 -10.04
C ALA A 130 -18.73 -6.16 -10.30
N GLN A 131 -18.16 -6.54 -11.45
CA GLN A 131 -17.79 -7.92 -11.73
C GLN A 131 -16.69 -8.39 -10.80
N ALA A 132 -15.61 -7.62 -10.62
CA ALA A 132 -14.53 -7.96 -9.70
C ALA A 132 -15.02 -8.17 -8.25
N LEU A 133 -15.96 -7.35 -7.79
CA LEU A 133 -16.58 -7.56 -6.47
C LEU A 133 -17.46 -8.82 -6.42
N ARG A 134 -18.17 -9.17 -7.51
CA ARG A 134 -18.92 -10.44 -7.57
C ARG A 134 -17.98 -11.65 -7.56
N ASP A 135 -16.85 -11.57 -8.27
CA ASP A 135 -15.83 -12.62 -8.26
C ASP A 135 -15.21 -12.76 -6.87
N ALA A 136 -15.02 -11.65 -6.15
CA ALA A 136 -14.58 -11.68 -4.76
C ALA A 136 -15.61 -12.30 -3.79
N MET A 137 -16.90 -12.32 -4.14
CA MET A 137 -17.97 -12.99 -3.37
C MET A 137 -18.09 -14.47 -3.71
N ALA A 138 -17.44 -14.97 -4.77
CA ALA A 138 -17.51 -16.37 -5.16
C ALA A 138 -16.97 -17.30 -4.05
N PRO A 139 -17.54 -18.51 -3.86
CA PRO A 139 -17.18 -19.39 -2.75
C PRO A 139 -15.71 -19.81 -2.71
N ASP A 140 -15.02 -19.82 -3.84
CA ASP A 140 -13.60 -20.14 -4.01
C ASP A 140 -12.68 -18.93 -3.84
N SER A 141 -13.25 -17.73 -3.65
CA SER A 141 -12.47 -16.52 -3.37
C SER A 141 -12.07 -16.44 -1.89
N HIS A 142 -10.84 -16.05 -1.62
CA HIS A 142 -10.41 -15.78 -0.25
C HIS A 142 -11.07 -14.54 0.38
N TYR A 143 -11.79 -13.71 -0.40
CA TYR A 143 -12.60 -12.60 0.09
C TYR A 143 -14.05 -12.99 0.41
N ALA A 144 -14.51 -14.19 0.04
CA ALA A 144 -15.91 -14.59 0.18
C ALA A 144 -16.46 -14.41 1.61
N GLN A 145 -15.71 -14.87 2.60
CA GLN A 145 -16.09 -14.72 4.01
C GLN A 145 -16.18 -13.25 4.45
N ARG A 146 -15.26 -12.41 4.00
CA ARG A 146 -15.19 -10.98 4.29
C ARG A 146 -16.41 -10.22 3.74
N LEU A 147 -16.93 -10.65 2.58
CA LEU A 147 -18.08 -10.09 1.91
C LEU A 147 -19.39 -10.79 2.25
N GLY A 148 -19.44 -11.67 3.23
CA GLY A 148 -20.62 -12.45 3.60
C GLY A 148 -21.87 -11.62 3.99
N GLY A 149 -21.68 -10.35 4.35
CA GLY A 149 -22.76 -9.39 4.58
C GLY A 149 -23.30 -8.70 3.31
N VAL A 150 -22.64 -8.87 2.16
CA VAL A 150 -23.05 -8.29 0.88
C VAL A 150 -24.11 -9.17 0.24
N ARG A 151 -25.27 -8.61 -0.06
CA ARG A 151 -26.41 -9.28 -0.68
C ARG A 151 -26.29 -9.28 -2.21
N SER A 152 -25.89 -8.13 -2.77
CA SER A 152 -25.75 -7.96 -4.22
C SER A 152 -24.83 -6.81 -4.57
N VAL A 153 -24.26 -6.90 -5.78
CA VAL A 153 -23.45 -5.84 -6.40
C VAL A 153 -24.02 -5.56 -7.79
N ALA A 154 -24.33 -4.30 -8.06
CA ALA A 154 -24.86 -3.82 -9.35
C ALA A 154 -23.91 -2.78 -9.95
N ALA A 155 -23.81 -2.80 -11.29
CA ALA A 155 -23.09 -1.79 -12.06
C ALA A 155 -24.02 -0.64 -12.45
N GLY A 156 -23.50 0.59 -12.41
CA GLY A 156 -24.08 1.78 -13.02
C GLY A 156 -23.08 2.45 -13.96
N GLU A 157 -23.49 3.51 -14.62
CA GLU A 157 -22.59 4.35 -15.41
C GLU A 157 -21.64 5.09 -14.46
N GLY A 158 -20.35 4.70 -14.48
CA GLY A 158 -19.34 5.26 -13.56
C GLY A 158 -19.58 4.97 -12.08
N THR A 159 -20.48 4.04 -11.73
CA THR A 159 -20.81 3.73 -10.32
C THR A 159 -20.89 2.22 -10.06
N VAL A 160 -20.71 1.87 -8.80
CA VAL A 160 -20.96 0.52 -8.28
C VAL A 160 -21.88 0.62 -7.07
N THR A 161 -22.97 -0.13 -7.08
CA THR A 161 -23.93 -0.17 -5.97
C THR A 161 -23.80 -1.50 -5.25
N VAL A 162 -23.54 -1.45 -3.95
CA VAL A 162 -23.47 -2.60 -3.05
C VAL A 162 -24.66 -2.58 -2.11
N THR A 163 -25.43 -3.67 -2.07
CA THR A 163 -26.56 -3.84 -1.13
C THR A 163 -26.16 -4.83 -0.05
N LEU A 164 -26.37 -4.45 1.21
CA LEU A 164 -26.06 -5.26 2.39
C LEU A 164 -27.28 -6.01 2.90
N SER A 165 -27.06 -7.10 3.61
CA SER A 165 -28.11 -7.82 4.37
C SER A 165 -28.46 -7.14 5.69
N THR A 166 -27.49 -6.47 6.30
CA THR A 166 -27.62 -5.66 7.52
C THR A 166 -26.75 -4.42 7.39
N PRO A 167 -27.12 -3.28 8.01
CA PRO A 167 -26.31 -2.07 7.93
C PRO A 167 -24.89 -2.30 8.47
N ASN A 168 -23.89 -1.82 7.75
CA ASN A 168 -22.49 -1.89 8.15
C ASN A 168 -21.74 -0.63 7.75
N GLY A 169 -21.49 0.28 8.71
CA GLY A 169 -20.74 1.51 8.47
C GLY A 169 -19.25 1.32 8.11
N ALA A 170 -18.70 0.12 8.34
CA ALA A 170 -17.32 -0.21 8.01
C ALA A 170 -17.16 -0.80 6.59
N LEU A 171 -18.21 -0.79 5.76
CA LEU A 171 -18.13 -1.35 4.40
C LEU A 171 -16.92 -0.82 3.58
N PRO A 172 -16.55 0.48 3.60
CA PRO A 172 -15.39 0.96 2.85
C PRO A 172 -14.07 0.25 3.19
N VAL A 173 -13.86 -0.12 4.46
CA VAL A 173 -12.65 -0.87 4.89
C VAL A 173 -12.62 -2.28 4.30
N LEU A 174 -13.78 -2.85 4.00
CA LEU A 174 -13.90 -4.17 3.39
C LEU A 174 -13.70 -4.15 1.86
N LEU A 175 -13.68 -2.98 1.25
CA LEU A 175 -13.61 -2.79 -0.21
C LEU A 175 -12.21 -2.34 -0.71
N ASP A 176 -11.15 -2.68 0.02
CA ASP A 176 -9.76 -2.64 -0.48
C ASP A 176 -9.43 -3.83 -1.40
N ILE A 177 -10.48 -4.53 -1.85
CA ILE A 177 -10.39 -5.67 -2.75
C ILE A 177 -9.90 -5.19 -4.12
N PRO A 178 -8.79 -5.75 -4.63
CA PRO A 178 -8.24 -5.33 -5.90
C PRO A 178 -9.17 -5.66 -7.08
N ILE A 179 -9.28 -4.71 -8.00
CA ILE A 179 -10.09 -4.84 -9.22
C ILE A 179 -9.18 -5.22 -10.38
N ALA A 180 -9.54 -6.30 -11.06
CA ALA A 180 -8.85 -6.81 -12.22
C ALA A 180 -9.80 -6.93 -13.42
N LEU A 181 -9.26 -6.80 -14.63
CA LEU A 181 -9.98 -7.03 -15.88
C LEU A 181 -9.54 -8.34 -16.51
N GLY A 182 -10.48 -9.27 -16.63
CA GLY A 182 -10.26 -10.62 -17.15
C GLY A 182 -10.26 -11.67 -16.04
N ASP A 183 -10.54 -12.91 -16.43
CA ASP A 183 -10.68 -14.08 -15.56
C ASP A 183 -9.51 -15.07 -15.63
N GLY A 184 -8.48 -14.74 -16.42
CA GLY A 184 -7.26 -15.53 -16.55
C GLY A 184 -6.35 -15.47 -15.33
N ASP A 185 -5.21 -16.17 -15.40
CA ASP A 185 -4.23 -16.20 -14.32
C ASP A 185 -3.41 -14.92 -14.16
N ARG A 186 -3.38 -14.10 -15.20
CA ARG A 186 -2.65 -12.83 -15.25
C ARG A 186 -3.57 -11.73 -15.80
N PRO A 187 -4.64 -11.35 -15.06
CA PRO A 187 -5.56 -10.32 -15.52
C PRO A 187 -4.92 -8.94 -15.54
N LEU A 188 -5.54 -8.00 -16.24
CA LEU A 188 -5.06 -6.62 -16.30
C LEU A 188 -5.42 -5.85 -15.03
N GLY A 189 -4.54 -4.96 -14.59
CA GLY A 189 -4.75 -4.11 -13.42
C GLY A 189 -4.65 -2.62 -13.75
N THR A 190 -5.05 -1.80 -12.79
CA THR A 190 -4.96 -0.33 -12.85
C THR A 190 -3.70 0.21 -12.16
N GLY A 191 -2.96 -0.67 -11.50
CA GLY A 191 -1.83 -0.33 -10.64
C GLY A 191 -0.64 0.32 -11.33
N PRO A 192 0.38 0.72 -10.54
CA PRO A 192 1.56 1.44 -11.04
C PRO A 192 2.48 0.61 -11.93
N TYR A 193 2.42 -0.70 -11.83
CA TYR A 193 3.26 -1.61 -12.62
C TYR A 193 2.42 -2.53 -13.49
N VAL A 194 3.04 -3.04 -14.54
CA VAL A 194 2.48 -4.05 -15.44
C VAL A 194 3.45 -5.22 -15.57
N LEU A 195 2.91 -6.44 -15.56
CA LEU A 195 3.69 -7.64 -15.82
C LEU A 195 4.04 -7.71 -17.31
N THR A 196 5.32 -7.79 -17.62
CA THR A 196 5.84 -7.87 -18.99
C THR A 196 6.83 -9.01 -19.11
N GLU A 197 6.96 -9.51 -20.34
CA GLU A 197 8.00 -10.48 -20.70
C GLU A 197 9.03 -9.74 -21.55
N GLU A 198 10.29 -9.74 -21.11
CA GLU A 198 11.38 -9.14 -21.87
C GLU A 198 11.78 -10.04 -23.06
N ALA A 199 12.53 -9.46 -24.02
CA ALA A 199 13.03 -10.22 -25.17
C ALA A 199 13.97 -11.37 -24.78
N THR A 200 14.52 -11.33 -23.58
CA THR A 200 15.35 -12.40 -22.96
C THR A 200 14.51 -13.58 -22.46
N GLY A 201 13.17 -13.45 -22.42
CA GLY A 201 12.26 -14.40 -21.79
C GLY A 201 12.12 -14.21 -20.28
N GLU A 202 12.72 -13.16 -19.72
CA GLU A 202 12.58 -12.81 -18.31
C GLU A 202 11.25 -12.10 -18.05
N THR A 203 10.56 -12.52 -16.99
CA THR A 203 9.34 -11.86 -16.53
C THR A 203 9.70 -10.73 -15.55
N VAL A 204 9.20 -9.53 -15.80
CA VAL A 204 9.44 -8.34 -14.96
C VAL A 204 8.17 -7.56 -14.71
N LEU A 205 8.20 -6.68 -13.72
CA LEU A 205 7.22 -5.62 -13.56
C LEU A 205 7.79 -4.32 -14.09
N THR A 206 7.14 -3.77 -15.10
CA THR A 206 7.53 -2.49 -15.72
C THR A 206 6.65 -1.37 -15.20
N ALA A 207 7.26 -0.24 -14.83
CA ALA A 207 6.53 0.96 -14.41
C ALA A 207 5.63 1.48 -15.54
N ARG A 208 4.37 1.76 -15.22
CA ARG A 208 3.42 2.31 -16.19
C ARG A 208 3.68 3.79 -16.44
N SER A 209 4.05 4.13 -17.68
CA SER A 209 4.00 5.51 -18.13
C SER A 209 2.54 5.98 -18.16
N GLY A 210 2.24 7.11 -17.52
CA GLY A 210 0.87 7.62 -17.48
C GLY A 210 -0.06 6.91 -16.49
N TRP A 211 0.48 6.25 -15.47
CA TRP A 211 -0.32 5.79 -14.35
C TRP A 211 -1.12 6.95 -13.76
N TRP A 212 -2.42 6.74 -13.54
CA TRP A 212 -3.41 7.78 -13.23
C TRP A 212 -3.07 8.65 -12.02
N GLN A 213 -2.31 8.14 -11.05
CA GLN A 213 -1.90 8.96 -9.89
C GLN A 213 -0.76 9.93 -10.19
N GLY A 214 -0.07 9.81 -11.32
CA GLY A 214 0.98 10.74 -11.75
C GLY A 214 2.20 10.80 -10.84
N ARG A 215 2.37 9.85 -9.92
CA ARG A 215 3.51 9.81 -8.99
C ARG A 215 4.74 9.22 -9.67
N SER A 216 5.91 9.71 -9.29
CA SER A 216 7.17 9.04 -9.65
C SER A 216 7.26 7.69 -8.94
N LEU A 217 7.60 6.65 -9.69
CA LEU A 217 7.79 5.31 -9.15
C LEU A 217 9.28 5.10 -8.83
N PRO A 218 9.60 4.42 -7.72
CA PRO A 218 10.99 4.26 -7.27
C PRO A 218 11.84 3.41 -8.23
N PHE A 219 11.21 2.44 -8.92
CA PHE A 219 11.86 1.55 -9.85
C PHE A 219 11.16 1.62 -11.20
N GLN A 220 11.94 1.67 -12.30
CA GLN A 220 11.39 1.55 -13.66
C GLN A 220 11.12 0.08 -14.01
N THR A 221 11.94 -0.81 -13.50
CA THR A 221 11.81 -2.25 -13.65
C THR A 221 12.02 -2.92 -12.30
N ILE A 222 11.16 -3.87 -11.97
CA ILE A 222 11.31 -4.78 -10.84
C ILE A 222 11.46 -6.18 -11.43
N HIS A 223 12.60 -6.82 -11.17
CA HIS A 223 12.88 -8.16 -11.63
C HIS A 223 12.09 -9.19 -10.81
N LEU A 224 11.74 -10.31 -11.43
CA LEU A 224 11.01 -11.38 -10.80
C LEU A 224 11.83 -12.66 -10.82
N ALA A 225 12.30 -13.08 -9.64
CA ALA A 225 12.94 -14.38 -9.48
C ALA A 225 11.87 -15.47 -9.38
N SER A 226 11.88 -16.41 -10.34
CA SER A 226 10.98 -17.56 -10.32
C SER A 226 11.36 -18.50 -9.20
N VAL A 227 10.43 -18.78 -8.29
CA VAL A 227 10.60 -19.69 -7.17
C VAL A 227 9.68 -20.90 -7.36
N GLY A 228 10.23 -22.12 -7.24
CA GLY A 228 9.46 -23.34 -7.38
C GLY A 228 8.81 -23.79 -6.09
N GLN A 229 9.51 -23.67 -4.97
CA GLN A 229 9.06 -24.13 -3.66
C GLN A 229 9.42 -23.12 -2.56
N ALA A 230 8.75 -23.22 -1.42
CA ALA A 230 8.96 -22.31 -0.29
C ALA A 230 10.41 -22.36 0.27
N ASP A 231 11.05 -23.53 0.25
CA ASP A 231 12.42 -23.70 0.72
C ASP A 231 13.44 -22.99 -0.19
N ASP A 232 13.13 -22.86 -1.49
CA ASP A 232 13.96 -22.13 -2.45
C ASP A 232 13.95 -20.62 -2.16
N LEU A 233 12.87 -20.10 -1.57
CA LEU A 233 12.68 -18.67 -1.28
C LEU A 233 13.76 -18.16 -0.33
N ILE A 234 14.05 -18.91 0.75
CA ILE A 234 15.08 -18.54 1.73
C ILE A 234 16.46 -18.60 1.09
N SER A 235 16.72 -19.69 0.36
CA SER A 235 18.00 -19.87 -0.32
C SER A 235 18.28 -18.77 -1.34
N SER A 236 17.27 -18.35 -2.11
CA SER A 236 17.37 -17.24 -3.07
C SER A 236 17.55 -15.88 -2.40
N PHE A 237 16.94 -15.68 -1.24
CA PHE A 237 17.16 -14.46 -0.46
C PHE A 237 18.58 -14.41 0.13
N ASP A 238 19.06 -15.51 0.72
CA ASP A 238 20.41 -15.61 1.28
C ASP A 238 21.50 -15.49 0.18
N ALA A 239 21.21 -15.97 -1.02
CA ALA A 239 22.09 -15.81 -2.19
C ALA A 239 22.09 -14.39 -2.77
N GLY A 240 21.12 -13.55 -2.39
CA GLY A 240 20.93 -12.19 -2.92
C GLY A 240 20.19 -12.15 -4.25
N ASP A 241 19.61 -13.26 -4.71
CA ASP A 241 18.77 -13.33 -5.92
C ASP A 241 17.43 -12.62 -5.73
N ILE A 242 16.96 -12.52 -4.49
CA ILE A 242 15.76 -11.78 -4.08
C ILE A 242 16.18 -10.64 -3.14
N THR A 243 15.74 -9.43 -3.45
CA THR A 243 16.14 -8.22 -2.68
C THR A 243 15.22 -8.00 -1.46
N LEU A 244 13.96 -8.38 -1.55
CA LEU A 244 12.96 -8.21 -0.50
C LEU A 244 12.14 -9.48 -0.36
N LEU A 245 12.05 -9.97 0.87
CA LEU A 245 11.23 -11.10 1.25
C LEU A 245 10.04 -10.63 2.08
N ASP A 246 8.83 -10.84 1.57
CA ASP A 246 7.59 -10.70 2.34
C ASP A 246 7.25 -12.05 2.97
N ALA A 247 7.60 -12.24 4.24
CA ALA A 247 7.40 -13.47 4.98
C ALA A 247 6.52 -13.25 6.21
N ASP A 248 5.61 -14.19 6.44
CA ASP A 248 4.86 -14.27 7.70
C ASP A 248 5.71 -14.97 8.76
N LEU A 249 6.30 -14.20 9.67
CA LEU A 249 7.13 -14.71 10.75
C LEU A 249 6.32 -15.28 11.92
N THR A 250 4.99 -15.29 11.88
CA THR A 250 4.14 -15.82 12.94
C THR A 250 4.14 -17.36 13.03
N GLY A 251 4.85 -18.03 12.12
CA GLY A 251 5.19 -19.44 12.19
C GLY A 251 4.10 -20.42 11.74
N HIS A 252 2.98 -19.93 11.23
CA HIS A 252 1.86 -20.80 10.84
C HIS A 252 1.96 -21.34 9.42
N GLN A 253 2.79 -20.75 8.55
CA GLN A 253 2.89 -21.15 7.15
C GLN A 253 4.32 -21.41 6.62
N GLN A 254 5.36 -21.09 7.40
CA GLN A 254 6.75 -21.31 6.99
C GLN A 254 7.62 -21.80 8.17
N PRO A 255 7.51 -23.08 8.57
CA PRO A 255 8.28 -23.61 9.72
C PRO A 255 9.80 -23.53 9.56
N GLY A 256 10.32 -23.37 8.34
CA GLY A 256 11.76 -23.29 8.06
C GLY A 256 12.38 -21.94 8.39
N LEU A 257 11.63 -20.85 8.25
CA LEU A 257 12.14 -19.48 8.43
C LEU A 257 12.51 -19.15 9.87
N LEU A 258 11.80 -19.73 10.86
CA LEU A 258 12.03 -19.50 12.28
C LEU A 258 13.22 -20.29 12.86
N ARG A 259 13.80 -21.23 12.11
CA ARG A 259 14.96 -22.03 12.57
C ARG A 259 16.30 -21.39 12.25
N GLN A 260 16.33 -20.34 11.42
CA GLN A 260 17.57 -19.70 10.96
C GLN A 260 17.77 -18.29 11.54
N LEU A 261 16.79 -17.73 12.26
CA LEU A 261 16.90 -16.50 13.04
C LEU A 261 17.20 -16.80 14.51
#